data_2208da2af63f5421eda8e08df17039a6
#
_entry.id   2208da2af63f5421eda8e08df17039a6
#
_cell.length_a   1.000
_cell.length_b   1.000
_cell.length_c   1.000
_cell.angle_alpha   90.00
_cell.angle_beta   90.00
_cell.angle_gamma   90.00
#
_symmetry.space_group_name_H-M   'P 1'
#
loop_
_entity.id
_entity.type
_entity.pdbx_description
1 polymer ?
#
loop_
_entity_poly.entity_id
_entity_poly.type
_entity_poly.pdbx_seq_one_letter_code
_entity_poly.pdbx_strand_id
1 'polypeptide(L)'
;MLLSRLLLLPFAVASSVTLYVSSVPASGDSAVIPSPIPLAQIEYDADQPVGTLASFTPPTGSYASDHLLRVGLTDPKSGSWRGIVTSAASFSDQYHKKFIIHVDEKGEPFHIGFGTSAKGSGDEVEVEIKKRNVGPKPVLNKPIVLNAEGKLDGKEPEKTFLQKYWWAIALFMVVQLVAGGGGEK
;
A
#
# COMPACT_ATOMS: atom_id res chain seq x y z
N MET A 1 -11.89 18.09 -47.68
CA MET A 1 -10.77 17.64 -46.80
C MET A 1 -11.36 17.04 -45.54
N LEU A 2 -11.55 15.72 -45.54
CA LEU A 2 -12.02 14.98 -44.35
C LEU A 2 -10.80 14.64 -43.49
N LEU A 3 -10.64 15.32 -42.35
CA LEU A 3 -9.67 14.93 -41.34
C LEU A 3 -10.18 13.66 -40.64
N SER A 4 -9.59 12.53 -41.00
CA SER A 4 -9.78 11.27 -40.26
C SER A 4 -9.15 11.43 -38.83
N ARG A 5 -9.96 11.61 -37.81
CA ARG A 5 -9.52 11.52 -36.43
C ARG A 5 -9.27 10.04 -36.12
N LEU A 6 -8.00 9.64 -36.17
CA LEU A 6 -7.53 8.36 -35.66
C LEU A 6 -7.74 8.36 -34.14
N LEU A 7 -8.78 7.69 -33.65
CA LEU A 7 -8.99 7.41 -32.24
C LEU A 7 -7.92 6.40 -31.81
N LEU A 8 -6.88 6.88 -31.15
CA LEU A 8 -5.97 6.04 -30.37
C LEU A 8 -6.75 5.54 -29.14
N LEU A 9 -7.29 4.34 -29.25
CA LEU A 9 -7.82 3.64 -28.08
C LEU A 9 -6.64 3.23 -27.20
N PRO A 10 -6.67 3.54 -25.89
CA PRO A 10 -5.67 3.03 -24.97
C PRO A 10 -5.80 1.49 -24.93
N PHE A 11 -4.75 0.80 -25.31
CA PHE A 11 -4.64 -0.64 -25.07
C PHE A 11 -4.44 -0.84 -23.58
N ALA A 12 -5.46 -1.36 -22.89
CA ALA A 12 -5.28 -1.90 -21.55
C ALA A 12 -4.36 -3.12 -21.68
N VAL A 13 -3.19 -3.06 -21.07
CA VAL A 13 -2.28 -4.19 -20.99
C VAL A 13 -2.78 -5.08 -19.85
N ALA A 14 -3.57 -6.08 -20.18
CA ALA A 14 -3.94 -7.10 -19.22
C ALA A 14 -2.70 -7.96 -18.91
N SER A 15 -2.33 -8.02 -17.65
CA SER A 15 -1.30 -8.92 -17.15
C SER A 15 -1.94 -10.25 -16.74
N SER A 16 -1.18 -11.35 -16.84
CA SER A 16 -1.67 -12.65 -16.37
C SER A 16 -0.74 -13.23 -15.31
N VAL A 17 -1.32 -13.93 -14.33
CA VAL A 17 -0.61 -14.62 -13.27
C VAL A 17 -1.15 -16.03 -13.09
N THR A 18 -0.25 -17.00 -12.91
CA THR A 18 -0.62 -18.37 -12.60
C THR A 18 -0.37 -18.64 -11.12
N LEU A 19 -1.40 -19.08 -10.43
CA LEU A 19 -1.34 -19.57 -9.06
C LEU A 19 -1.09 -21.06 -9.07
N TYR A 20 -0.29 -21.50 -8.11
CA TYR A 20 0.08 -22.89 -7.96
C TYR A 20 -0.37 -23.41 -6.59
N VAL A 21 -0.61 -24.72 -6.52
CA VAL A 21 -0.89 -25.42 -5.28
C VAL A 21 0.08 -26.59 -5.10
N SER A 22 0.45 -26.85 -3.86
CA SER A 22 1.30 -27.99 -3.50
C SER A 22 0.90 -28.49 -2.12
N SER A 23 0.92 -29.81 -1.94
CA SER A 23 0.68 -30.45 -0.64
C SER A 23 1.81 -30.12 0.34
N VAL A 24 1.46 -29.92 1.61
CA VAL A 24 2.42 -29.86 2.71
C VAL A 24 2.55 -31.27 3.28
N PRO A 25 3.75 -31.90 3.25
CA PRO A 25 3.94 -33.22 3.80
C PRO A 25 3.62 -33.25 5.29
N ALA A 26 3.03 -34.33 5.77
CA ALA A 26 2.86 -34.56 7.20
C ALA A 26 4.24 -34.69 7.88
N SER A 27 4.33 -34.20 9.12
CA SER A 27 5.57 -34.30 9.92
C SER A 27 6.01 -35.75 10.09
N GLY A 28 7.22 -36.09 9.63
CA GLY A 28 7.80 -37.41 9.77
C GLY A 28 8.31 -38.07 8.48
N ASP A 29 7.78 -37.66 7.33
CA ASP A 29 8.36 -38.07 6.06
C ASP A 29 9.53 -37.15 5.71
N SER A 30 10.61 -37.74 5.17
CA SER A 30 11.74 -37.00 4.57
C SER A 30 11.16 -36.16 3.41
N ALA A 31 10.80 -34.94 3.74
CA ALA A 31 9.79 -34.21 3.02
C ALA A 31 10.33 -33.68 1.68
N VAL A 32 10.26 -34.48 0.67
CA VAL A 32 10.26 -33.97 -0.70
C VAL A 32 8.93 -33.24 -0.89
N ILE A 33 9.00 -31.92 -0.86
CA ILE A 33 7.83 -31.11 -1.15
C ILE A 33 7.40 -31.43 -2.59
N PRO A 34 6.15 -31.88 -2.81
CA PRO A 34 5.66 -32.21 -4.15
C PRO A 34 5.78 -30.99 -5.08
N SER A 35 6.06 -31.25 -6.35
CA SER A 35 6.10 -30.20 -7.36
C SER A 35 4.78 -29.43 -7.40
N PRO A 36 4.82 -28.10 -7.44
CA PRO A 36 3.61 -27.29 -7.53
C PRO A 36 2.83 -27.59 -8.82
N ILE A 37 1.51 -27.70 -8.72
CA ILE A 37 0.61 -27.86 -9.87
C ILE A 37 -0.17 -26.54 -10.09
N PRO A 38 -0.50 -26.18 -11.33
CA PRO A 38 -1.33 -25.02 -11.60
C PRO A 38 -2.71 -25.15 -10.94
N LEU A 39 -3.13 -24.11 -10.23
CA LEU A 39 -4.41 -24.02 -9.54
C LEU A 39 -5.38 -23.08 -10.26
N ALA A 40 -4.91 -21.89 -10.62
CA ALA A 40 -5.73 -20.89 -11.28
C ALA A 40 -4.87 -20.02 -12.21
N GLN A 41 -5.46 -19.56 -13.28
CA GLN A 41 -4.92 -18.51 -14.13
C GLN A 41 -5.82 -17.29 -14.03
N ILE A 42 -5.24 -16.15 -13.73
CA ILE A 42 -5.94 -14.90 -13.47
C ILE A 42 -5.39 -13.84 -14.40
N GLU A 43 -6.29 -13.14 -15.09
CA GLU A 43 -6.01 -11.96 -15.87
C GLU A 43 -6.39 -10.73 -15.05
N TYR A 44 -5.52 -9.74 -15.00
CA TYR A 44 -5.73 -8.55 -14.18
C TYR A 44 -5.13 -7.30 -14.79
N ASP A 45 -5.71 -6.18 -14.42
CA ASP A 45 -5.16 -4.85 -14.61
C ASP A 45 -4.79 -4.31 -13.22
N ALA A 46 -3.54 -3.88 -13.05
CA ALA A 46 -3.04 -3.40 -11.76
C ALA A 46 -3.76 -2.13 -11.24
N ASP A 47 -4.46 -1.42 -12.11
CA ASP A 47 -5.21 -0.22 -11.76
C ASP A 47 -6.71 -0.50 -11.51
N GLN A 48 -7.15 -1.75 -11.69
CA GLN A 48 -8.51 -2.20 -11.40
C GLN A 48 -8.54 -3.06 -10.13
N PRO A 49 -9.57 -2.92 -9.29
CA PRO A 49 -9.66 -3.69 -8.05
C PRO A 49 -10.11 -5.15 -8.24
N VAL A 50 -10.57 -5.50 -9.44
CA VAL A 50 -11.13 -6.83 -9.74
C VAL A 50 -10.35 -7.44 -10.89
N GLY A 51 -9.96 -8.71 -10.71
CA GLY A 51 -9.36 -9.52 -11.77
C GLY A 51 -10.37 -10.50 -12.37
N THR A 52 -10.04 -11.04 -13.54
CA THR A 52 -10.82 -12.06 -14.24
C THR A 52 -10.19 -13.42 -14.07
N LEU A 53 -10.97 -14.38 -13.65
CA LEU A 53 -10.55 -15.78 -13.56
C LEU A 53 -10.60 -16.42 -14.96
N ALA A 54 -9.44 -16.69 -15.55
CA ALA A 54 -9.35 -17.34 -16.85
C ALA A 54 -9.52 -18.87 -16.73
N SER A 55 -8.97 -19.46 -15.67
CA SER A 55 -9.17 -20.89 -15.38
C SER A 55 -8.99 -21.16 -13.89
N PHE A 56 -9.69 -22.19 -13.40
CA PHE A 56 -9.56 -22.68 -12.04
C PHE A 56 -9.70 -24.20 -12.03
N THR A 57 -8.72 -24.87 -11.46
CA THR A 57 -8.71 -26.32 -11.28
C THR A 57 -8.53 -26.63 -9.80
N PRO A 58 -9.62 -26.98 -9.09
CA PRO A 58 -9.52 -27.32 -7.68
C PRO A 58 -8.49 -28.42 -7.45
N PRO A 59 -7.79 -28.43 -6.31
CA PRO A 59 -6.86 -29.50 -5.99
C PRO A 59 -7.60 -30.84 -5.96
N THR A 60 -7.21 -31.76 -6.85
CA THR A 60 -7.79 -33.09 -6.91
C THR A 60 -6.96 -34.05 -6.08
N GLY A 61 -7.58 -34.75 -5.14
CA GLY A 61 -6.93 -35.79 -4.32
C GLY A 61 -7.84 -36.17 -3.16
N SER A 62 -7.65 -37.38 -2.63
CA SER A 62 -8.30 -37.82 -1.39
C SER A 62 -7.58 -37.18 -0.19
N TYR A 63 -7.69 -35.87 -0.06
CA TYR A 63 -7.14 -35.17 1.09
C TYR A 63 -8.08 -35.32 2.29
N ALA A 64 -7.51 -35.56 3.47
CA ALA A 64 -8.25 -35.38 4.70
C ALA A 64 -8.61 -33.89 4.84
N SER A 65 -9.71 -33.58 5.52
CA SER A 65 -10.18 -32.19 5.65
C SER A 65 -9.19 -31.25 6.34
N ASP A 66 -8.33 -31.79 7.18
CA ASP A 66 -7.26 -31.11 7.92
C ASP A 66 -5.94 -31.06 7.16
N HIS A 67 -5.85 -31.71 5.99
CA HIS A 67 -4.63 -31.70 5.17
C HIS A 67 -4.29 -30.28 4.74
N LEU A 68 -3.00 -29.93 4.86
CA LEU A 68 -2.53 -28.61 4.54
C LEU A 68 -2.03 -28.53 3.09
N LEU A 69 -2.49 -27.50 2.41
CA LEU A 69 -2.06 -27.12 1.07
C LEU A 69 -1.43 -25.73 1.11
N ARG A 70 -0.34 -25.57 0.41
CA ARG A 70 0.21 -24.24 0.17
C ARG A 70 -0.22 -23.74 -1.19
N VAL A 71 -0.68 -22.51 -1.23
CA VAL A 71 -1.14 -21.82 -2.45
C VAL A 71 -0.28 -20.59 -2.66
N GLY A 72 0.25 -20.40 -3.86
CA GLY A 72 1.17 -19.29 -4.05
C GLY A 72 1.64 -19.09 -5.47
N LEU A 73 2.60 -18.18 -5.56
CA LEU A 73 3.35 -17.83 -6.75
C LEU A 73 4.68 -18.56 -6.72
N THR A 74 5.11 -19.03 -7.87
CA THR A 74 6.47 -19.54 -8.06
C THR A 74 7.23 -18.55 -8.93
N ASP A 75 8.36 -18.06 -8.44
CA ASP A 75 9.24 -17.23 -9.23
C ASP A 75 9.94 -18.11 -10.29
N PRO A 76 9.74 -17.85 -11.60
CA PRO A 76 10.31 -18.69 -12.65
C PRO A 76 11.84 -18.65 -12.70
N LYS A 77 12.46 -17.62 -12.15
CA LYS A 77 13.92 -17.44 -12.17
C LYS A 77 14.62 -18.11 -10.99
N SER A 78 14.08 -17.92 -9.79
CA SER A 78 14.68 -18.41 -8.55
C SER A 78 14.06 -19.70 -8.03
N GLY A 79 12.90 -20.11 -8.54
CA GLY A 79 12.10 -21.22 -8.01
C GLY A 79 11.53 -20.92 -6.61
N SER A 80 11.70 -19.68 -6.12
CA SER A 80 11.23 -19.31 -4.79
C SER A 80 9.71 -19.29 -4.73
N TRP A 81 9.17 -19.79 -3.62
CA TRP A 81 7.74 -19.84 -3.36
C TRP A 81 7.30 -18.67 -2.49
N ARG A 82 6.24 -18.00 -2.90
CA ARG A 82 5.60 -16.92 -2.15
C ARG A 82 4.10 -17.17 -2.10
N GLY A 83 3.55 -17.34 -0.91
CA GLY A 83 2.13 -17.65 -0.78
C GLY A 83 1.73 -17.92 0.65
N ILE A 84 0.62 -18.62 0.79
CA ILE A 84 -0.03 -18.96 2.04
C ILE A 84 -0.16 -20.49 2.20
N VAL A 85 -0.52 -20.90 3.40
CA VAL A 85 -0.95 -22.28 3.69
C VAL A 85 -2.43 -22.23 4.09
N THR A 86 -3.20 -23.16 3.56
CA THR A 86 -4.62 -23.31 3.86
C THR A 86 -4.98 -24.79 4.00
N SER A 87 -6.16 -25.08 4.55
CA SER A 87 -6.68 -26.45 4.62
C SER A 87 -7.27 -26.89 3.28
N ALA A 88 -7.16 -28.16 2.94
CA ALA A 88 -7.81 -28.75 1.78
C ALA A 88 -9.34 -28.57 1.82
N ALA A 89 -9.94 -28.54 3.00
CA ALA A 89 -11.37 -28.28 3.18
C ALA A 89 -11.80 -26.92 2.60
N SER A 90 -10.90 -25.92 2.57
CA SER A 90 -11.19 -24.58 2.02
C SER A 90 -11.51 -24.60 0.51
N PHE A 91 -11.17 -25.68 -0.19
CA PHE A 91 -11.48 -25.87 -1.62
C PHE A 91 -12.79 -26.61 -1.86
N SER A 92 -13.51 -27.00 -0.80
CA SER A 92 -14.82 -27.64 -0.92
C SER A 92 -15.83 -26.74 -1.64
N ASP A 93 -16.78 -27.34 -2.35
CA ASP A 93 -17.89 -26.66 -3.06
C ASP A 93 -18.87 -25.95 -2.12
N GLN A 94 -18.74 -26.17 -0.81
CA GLN A 94 -19.55 -25.49 0.21
C GLN A 94 -19.15 -24.05 0.44
N TYR A 95 -17.97 -23.65 -0.02
CA TYR A 95 -17.44 -22.33 0.21
C TYR A 95 -17.30 -21.53 -1.07
N HIS A 96 -17.62 -20.26 -0.98
CA HIS A 96 -17.18 -19.25 -1.93
C HIS A 96 -15.70 -18.98 -1.69
N LYS A 97 -14.91 -18.93 -2.73
CA LYS A 97 -13.45 -18.78 -2.69
C LYS A 97 -13.06 -17.39 -3.18
N LYS A 98 -12.11 -16.75 -2.50
CA LYS A 98 -11.60 -15.44 -2.88
C LYS A 98 -10.08 -15.44 -2.95
N PHE A 99 -9.55 -15.14 -4.12
CA PHE A 99 -8.13 -14.88 -4.31
C PHE A 99 -7.86 -13.38 -4.22
N ILE A 100 -6.81 -13.00 -3.49
CA ILE A 100 -6.38 -11.62 -3.35
C ILE A 100 -4.95 -11.53 -3.88
N ILE A 101 -4.77 -10.86 -5.01
CA ILE A 101 -3.47 -10.68 -5.64
C ILE A 101 -2.91 -9.32 -5.21
N HIS A 102 -1.79 -9.33 -4.52
CA HIS A 102 -1.08 -8.12 -4.15
C HIS A 102 -0.06 -7.78 -5.21
N VAL A 103 -0.21 -6.61 -5.83
CA VAL A 103 0.70 -6.10 -6.86
C VAL A 103 1.49 -4.90 -6.35
N ASP A 104 2.71 -4.76 -6.82
CA ASP A 104 3.58 -3.63 -6.51
C ASP A 104 3.21 -2.37 -7.32
N GLU A 105 4.02 -1.34 -7.22
CA GLU A 105 3.83 -0.07 -7.95
C GLU A 105 3.90 -0.24 -9.48
N LYS A 106 4.62 -1.27 -9.94
CA LYS A 106 4.77 -1.61 -11.36
C LYS A 106 3.68 -2.53 -11.88
N GLY A 107 2.80 -3.03 -10.99
CA GLY A 107 1.78 -3.99 -11.32
C GLY A 107 2.26 -5.44 -11.27
N GLU A 108 3.47 -5.73 -10.77
CA GLU A 108 3.97 -7.10 -10.64
C GLU A 108 3.42 -7.78 -9.38
N PRO A 109 2.94 -9.04 -9.46
CA PRO A 109 2.38 -9.73 -8.32
C PRO A 109 3.51 -10.19 -7.38
N PHE A 110 3.43 -9.80 -6.11
CA PHE A 110 4.45 -10.15 -5.12
C PHE A 110 3.93 -11.03 -3.99
N HIS A 111 2.63 -11.07 -3.76
CA HIS A 111 2.00 -11.89 -2.73
C HIS A 111 0.58 -12.25 -3.12
N ILE A 112 0.10 -13.38 -2.60
CA ILE A 112 -1.30 -13.78 -2.72
C ILE A 112 -1.91 -14.01 -1.33
N GLY A 113 -3.19 -13.64 -1.21
CA GLY A 113 -4.07 -14.06 -0.14
C GLY A 113 -5.14 -15.00 -0.69
N PHE A 114 -5.66 -15.87 0.17
CA PHE A 114 -6.80 -16.71 -0.12
C PHE A 114 -7.72 -16.73 1.08
N GLY A 115 -8.99 -16.56 0.83
CA GLY A 115 -10.03 -16.61 1.85
C GLY A 115 -11.23 -17.38 1.36
N THR A 116 -12.04 -17.84 2.31
CA THR A 116 -13.30 -18.51 2.02
C THR A 116 -14.41 -17.90 2.86
N SER A 117 -15.61 -17.91 2.31
CA SER A 117 -16.83 -17.51 3.01
C SER A 117 -17.94 -18.52 2.77
N ALA A 118 -19.03 -18.42 3.52
CA ALA A 118 -20.21 -19.24 3.26
C ALA A 118 -20.73 -18.97 1.85
N LYS A 119 -21.13 -20.04 1.14
CA LYS A 119 -21.64 -19.93 -0.22
C LYS A 119 -22.90 -19.08 -0.24
N GLY A 120 -22.87 -17.99 -1.00
CA GLY A 120 -23.98 -17.10 -1.29
C GLY A 120 -24.44 -17.23 -2.74
N SER A 121 -25.32 -16.34 -3.18
CA SER A 121 -25.65 -16.19 -4.60
C SER A 121 -24.58 -15.33 -5.26
N GLY A 122 -23.68 -15.94 -6.01
CA GLY A 122 -22.59 -15.24 -6.71
C GLY A 122 -21.64 -16.24 -7.36
N ASP A 123 -20.60 -15.72 -7.99
CA ASP A 123 -19.55 -16.53 -8.59
C ASP A 123 -18.86 -17.38 -7.52
N GLU A 124 -18.54 -18.62 -7.86
CA GLU A 124 -17.89 -19.55 -6.93
C GLU A 124 -16.49 -19.08 -6.52
N VAL A 125 -15.82 -18.32 -7.39
CA VAL A 125 -14.47 -17.80 -7.19
C VAL A 125 -14.43 -16.33 -7.53
N GLU A 126 -14.01 -15.52 -6.57
CA GLU A 126 -13.79 -14.08 -6.72
C GLU A 126 -12.29 -13.76 -6.77
N VAL A 127 -11.92 -12.76 -7.56
CA VAL A 127 -10.55 -12.27 -7.65
C VAL A 127 -10.50 -10.79 -7.33
N GLU A 128 -9.75 -10.43 -6.29
CA GLU A 128 -9.51 -9.04 -5.88
C GLU A 128 -8.04 -8.68 -6.13
N ILE A 129 -7.80 -7.51 -6.70
CA ILE A 129 -6.46 -6.97 -6.93
C ILE A 129 -6.20 -5.86 -5.91
N LYS A 130 -5.10 -5.97 -5.18
CA LYS A 130 -4.66 -4.97 -4.19
C LYS A 130 -3.31 -4.39 -4.57
N LYS A 131 -3.31 -3.16 -5.01
CA LYS A 131 -2.08 -2.41 -5.27
C LYS A 131 -1.42 -1.98 -3.95
N ARG A 132 -0.11 -2.10 -3.87
CA ARG A 132 0.67 -1.64 -2.74
C ARG A 132 0.59 -0.12 -2.63
N ASN A 133 0.04 0.36 -1.52
CA ASN A 133 0.07 1.78 -1.19
C ASN A 133 1.31 2.09 -0.33
N VAL A 134 1.96 3.20 -0.65
CA VAL A 134 3.01 3.73 0.22
C VAL A 134 2.33 4.18 1.51
N GLY A 135 2.65 3.54 2.62
CA GLY A 135 2.14 3.93 3.94
C GLY A 135 2.53 5.36 4.32
N PRO A 136 1.87 5.96 5.30
CA PRO A 136 2.25 7.27 5.79
C PRO A 136 3.69 7.27 6.27
N LYS A 137 4.48 8.23 5.82
CA LYS A 137 5.87 8.38 6.28
C LYS A 137 5.84 8.84 7.74
N PRO A 138 6.55 8.18 8.67
CA PRO A 138 6.64 8.64 10.03
C PRO A 138 7.28 10.02 10.06
N VAL A 139 6.61 10.98 10.66
CA VAL A 139 7.19 12.31 10.94
C VAL A 139 8.02 12.15 12.21
N LEU A 140 9.34 12.06 12.04
CA LEU A 140 10.26 12.10 13.17
C LEU A 140 10.22 13.51 13.75
N ASN A 141 9.92 13.63 15.03
CA ASN A 141 10.11 14.88 15.75
C ASN A 141 11.57 15.30 15.60
N LYS A 142 11.80 16.52 15.14
CA LYS A 142 13.17 17.08 15.12
C LYS A 142 13.71 17.00 16.55
N PRO A 143 14.96 16.53 16.73
CA PRO A 143 15.55 16.52 18.05
C PRO A 143 15.50 17.94 18.62
N ILE A 144 15.00 18.08 19.83
CA ILE A 144 14.99 19.34 20.55
C ILE A 144 16.46 19.62 20.92
N VAL A 145 17.08 20.55 20.22
CA VAL A 145 18.42 21.02 20.54
C VAL A 145 18.28 21.97 21.71
N LEU A 146 18.77 21.54 22.87
CA LEU A 146 18.91 22.40 24.05
C LEU A 146 20.25 23.17 23.94
N ASN A 147 20.25 24.44 24.33
CA ASN A 147 21.49 25.20 24.45
C ASN A 147 22.32 24.68 25.64
N ALA A 148 23.54 25.19 25.81
CA ALA A 148 24.46 24.78 26.87
C ALA A 148 23.88 24.95 28.30
N GLU A 149 22.82 25.74 28.45
CA GLU A 149 22.12 25.99 29.72
C GLU A 149 20.87 25.12 29.88
N GLY A 150 20.64 24.12 28.98
CA GLY A 150 19.50 23.21 29.07
C GLY A 150 18.14 23.82 28.71
N LYS A 151 18.12 24.99 28.11
CA LYS A 151 16.89 25.66 27.66
C LYS A 151 16.65 25.37 26.18
N LEU A 152 15.37 25.29 25.80
CA LEU A 152 14.98 25.28 24.40
C LEU A 152 15.56 26.49 23.71
N ASP A 153 16.23 26.28 22.59
CA ASP A 153 16.68 27.38 21.70
C ASP A 153 15.41 28.00 21.10
N GLY A 154 14.73 28.78 21.95
CA GLY A 154 13.54 29.55 21.57
C GLY A 154 14.00 30.67 20.68
N LYS A 155 13.32 30.88 19.56
CA LYS A 155 13.37 32.14 18.81
C LYS A 155 13.46 33.28 19.82
N GLU A 156 14.51 34.10 19.73
CA GLU A 156 14.60 35.31 20.54
C GLU A 156 13.22 35.98 20.55
N PRO A 157 12.68 36.32 21.75
CA PRO A 157 11.37 36.96 21.82
C PRO A 157 11.43 38.20 20.92
N GLU A 158 10.58 38.21 19.91
CA GLU A 158 10.50 39.36 18.98
C GLU A 158 10.35 40.61 19.82
N LYS A 159 11.32 41.52 19.68
CA LYS A 159 11.29 42.81 20.40
C LYS A 159 9.94 43.45 20.18
N THR A 160 9.25 43.79 21.24
CA THR A 160 7.93 44.42 21.16
C THR A 160 8.04 45.69 20.30
N PHE A 161 6.95 46.08 19.66
CA PHE A 161 6.91 47.26 18.80
C PHE A 161 7.51 48.51 19.49
N LEU A 162 7.22 48.71 20.77
CA LEU A 162 7.79 49.77 21.60
C LEU A 162 9.32 49.67 21.76
N GLN A 163 9.85 48.47 21.95
CA GLN A 163 11.30 48.25 22.08
C GLN A 163 12.02 48.45 20.74
N LYS A 164 11.35 48.21 19.61
CA LYS A 164 11.93 48.38 18.30
C LYS A 164 11.96 49.84 17.84
N TYR A 165 10.95 50.62 18.22
CA TYR A 165 10.72 51.98 17.73
C TYR A 165 10.75 53.06 18.82
N TRP A 166 11.27 52.78 20.04
CA TRP A 166 11.33 53.71 21.16
C TRP A 166 12.08 55.01 20.79
N TRP A 167 13.11 54.92 19.94
CA TRP A 167 13.87 56.06 19.46
C TRP A 167 13.00 57.02 18.60
N ALA A 168 12.10 56.47 17.82
CA ALA A 168 11.19 57.27 16.99
C ALA A 168 10.17 58.03 17.85
N ILE A 169 9.71 57.40 18.95
CA ILE A 169 8.81 58.01 19.92
C ILE A 169 9.56 59.14 20.66
N ALA A 170 10.83 58.91 21.04
CA ALA A 170 11.67 59.93 21.67
C ALA A 170 11.93 61.11 20.72
N LEU A 171 12.23 60.84 19.46
CA LEU A 171 12.44 61.88 18.44
C LEU A 171 11.15 62.70 18.23
N PHE A 172 9.99 62.06 18.15
CA PHE A 172 8.71 62.74 18.04
C PHE A 172 8.43 63.64 19.23
N MET A 173 8.75 63.20 20.48
CA MET A 173 8.63 64.07 21.67
C MET A 173 9.55 65.28 21.62
N VAL A 174 10.81 65.14 21.18
CA VAL A 174 11.74 66.23 21.03
C VAL A 174 11.24 67.26 20.00
N VAL A 175 10.72 66.79 18.87
CA VAL A 175 10.14 67.69 17.83
C VAL A 175 8.94 68.47 18.39
N GLN A 176 8.05 67.82 19.16
CA GLN A 176 6.92 68.48 19.79
C GLN A 176 7.35 69.51 20.82
N LEU A 177 8.42 69.24 21.60
CA LEU A 177 8.98 70.22 22.54
C LEU A 177 9.58 71.42 21.84
N VAL A 178 10.29 71.24 20.73
CA VAL A 178 10.89 72.31 19.96
C VAL A 178 9.81 73.14 19.18
N ALA A 179 8.83 72.41 18.59
CA ALA A 179 7.75 73.11 17.83
C ALA A 179 6.70 73.77 18.73
N GLY A 180 6.47 73.22 19.95
CA GLY A 180 5.51 73.76 20.93
C GLY A 180 6.07 74.92 21.78
N GLY A 181 7.40 75.15 21.78
CA GLY A 181 8.06 76.19 22.53
C GLY A 181 8.07 77.62 21.85
N GLY A 182 7.41 77.83 20.75
CA GLY A 182 7.39 79.07 19.96
C GLY A 182 6.07 79.77 19.92
N GLY A 183 5.37 79.89 21.06
CA GLY A 183 4.08 80.58 21.12
C GLY A 183 3.85 81.35 22.39
N GLU A 184 4.68 82.39 22.64
CA GLU A 184 4.26 83.45 23.53
C GLU A 184 5.09 84.73 23.23
N LYS A 185 4.54 85.56 22.37
CA LYS A 185 4.48 87.00 22.54
C LYS A 185 3.41 87.57 21.64
#